data_936f7ae20d05cd0735547bb91c69adc7
#
_entry.id   936f7ae20d05cd0735547bb91c69adc7
#
_cell.length_a   1.000
_cell.length_b   1.000
_cell.length_c   1.000
_cell.angle_alpha   90.00
_cell.angle_beta   90.00
_cell.angle_gamma   90.00
#
_symmetry.space_group_name_H-M   'P 1'
#
loop_
_entity.id
_entity.type
_entity.pdbx_description
1 polymer ?
#
loop_
_entity_poly.entity_id
_entity_poly.type
_entity_poly.pdbx_seq_one_letter_code
_entity_poly.pdbx_strand_id
1 'polypeptide(L)'
;LAGGMLLILDPFVDVYDVDLEMMRYRPNNWPLIPMFVEVIRRSKRLPADYDMSHMLAIGAGCEAFNNKQLRNVEEFLKQHNCNLRFTAGYGSSEAGSNATLPMAPFPVRDGNVGVPMIHSVISIFKPGTQEELTYNTPGEICMTGPGVMLGYDRPEATAKALQVHADGKTWLHTGDIGYMSEDGVLYTMTRGASPRFG
;
A
#
# COMPACT_ATOMS: atom_id res chain seq x y z
N LEU A 1 13.32 16.45 14.80
CA LEU A 1 14.24 15.86 13.82
C LEU A 1 13.88 16.41 12.44
N ALA A 2 14.58 17.44 12.02
CA ALA A 2 14.54 17.89 10.64
C ALA A 2 15.46 16.97 9.81
N GLY A 3 15.02 15.78 9.55
CA GLY A 3 15.63 14.94 8.53
C GLY A 3 15.20 15.48 7.18
N GLY A 4 16.07 16.17 6.48
CA GLY A 4 15.79 16.58 5.12
C GLY A 4 15.67 15.34 4.24
N MET A 5 14.52 15.17 3.57
CA MET A 5 14.36 14.18 2.51
C MET A 5 14.60 14.88 1.18
N LEU A 6 15.59 14.41 0.43
CA LEU A 6 15.76 14.83 -0.95
C LEU A 6 14.90 13.91 -1.82
N LEU A 7 13.86 14.46 -2.43
CA LEU A 7 13.08 13.79 -3.45
C LEU A 7 13.74 14.03 -4.80
N ILE A 8 14.19 12.95 -5.44
CA ILE A 8 14.76 13.02 -6.79
C ILE A 8 13.64 12.63 -7.76
N LEU A 9 13.27 13.58 -8.62
CA LEU A 9 12.32 13.37 -9.69
C LEU A 9 13.06 13.60 -11.01
N ASP A 10 13.25 12.55 -11.78
CA ASP A 10 13.74 12.67 -13.15
C ASP A 10 12.57 12.42 -14.11
N PRO A 11 12.08 13.46 -14.82
CA PRO A 11 10.92 13.32 -15.70
C PRO A 11 11.24 12.55 -16.99
N PHE A 12 12.51 12.22 -17.23
CA PHE A 12 12.97 11.54 -18.45
C PHE A 12 13.35 10.08 -18.20
N VAL A 13 13.15 9.57 -16.99
CA VAL A 13 13.42 8.16 -16.68
C VAL A 13 12.41 7.27 -17.39
N ASP A 14 12.92 6.35 -18.21
CA ASP A 14 12.14 5.25 -18.70
C ASP A 14 11.83 4.29 -17.52
N VAL A 15 10.59 3.83 -17.43
CA VAL A 15 10.15 2.86 -16.40
C VAL A 15 11.01 1.59 -16.37
N TYR A 16 11.65 1.27 -17.49
CA TYR A 16 12.57 0.13 -17.61
C TYR A 16 14.01 0.44 -17.16
N ASP A 17 14.31 1.67 -16.81
CA ASP A 17 15.64 2.12 -16.36
C ASP A 17 15.70 2.40 -14.85
N VAL A 18 14.66 2.03 -14.14
CA VAL A 18 14.57 2.22 -12.68
C VAL A 18 15.73 1.56 -11.90
N ASP A 19 16.32 0.49 -12.41
CA ASP A 19 17.52 -0.15 -11.88
C ASP A 19 18.78 0.73 -12.05
N LEU A 20 18.90 1.45 -13.16
CA LEU A 20 19.99 2.41 -13.38
C LEU A 20 19.86 3.58 -12.42
N GLU A 21 18.65 4.10 -12.22
CA GLU A 21 18.39 5.18 -11.27
C GLU A 21 18.68 4.74 -9.83
N MET A 22 18.34 3.52 -9.46
CA MET A 22 18.70 2.94 -8.17
C MET A 22 20.22 2.96 -7.96
N MET A 23 20.98 2.53 -8.96
CA MET A 23 22.44 2.51 -8.88
C MET A 23 23.04 3.93 -8.85
N ARG A 24 22.47 4.85 -9.64
CA ARG A 24 22.94 6.23 -9.77
C ARG A 24 22.72 7.03 -8.50
N TYR A 25 21.53 7.00 -7.94
CA TYR A 25 21.15 7.86 -6.82
C TYR A 25 21.29 7.20 -5.46
N ARG A 26 21.40 5.88 -5.40
CA ARG A 26 21.52 5.09 -4.15
C ARG A 26 20.53 5.55 -3.07
N PRO A 27 19.21 5.56 -3.36
CA PRO A 27 18.22 6.06 -2.42
C PRO A 27 18.23 5.20 -1.16
N ASN A 28 18.06 5.83 0.00
CA ASN A 28 17.92 5.10 1.27
C ASN A 28 16.46 4.79 1.65
N ASN A 29 15.51 5.46 1.01
CA ASN A 29 14.08 5.18 1.13
C ASN A 29 13.48 5.12 -0.27
N TRP A 30 12.92 3.98 -0.65
CA TRP A 30 12.43 3.79 -2.00
C TRP A 30 11.02 3.17 -2.02
N PRO A 31 9.97 4.01 -2.08
CA PRO A 31 8.63 3.55 -2.36
C PRO A 31 8.51 3.18 -3.84
N LEU A 32 8.07 1.97 -4.11
CA LEU A 32 7.99 1.41 -5.45
C LEU A 32 6.56 0.96 -5.77
N ILE A 33 6.33 0.65 -7.03
CA ILE A 33 5.20 -0.17 -7.47
C ILE A 33 5.71 -1.57 -7.82
N PRO A 34 4.86 -2.61 -7.76
CA PRO A 34 5.30 -4.00 -8.01
C PRO A 34 6.07 -4.20 -9.30
N MET A 35 5.69 -3.50 -10.36
CA MET A 35 6.38 -3.56 -11.65
C MET A 35 7.85 -3.13 -11.55
N PHE A 36 8.15 -2.05 -10.85
CA PHE A 36 9.53 -1.57 -10.68
C PHE A 36 10.38 -2.53 -9.88
N VAL A 37 9.80 -3.15 -8.86
CA VAL A 37 10.48 -4.19 -8.07
C VAL A 37 10.90 -5.35 -8.98
N GLU A 38 10.03 -5.79 -9.88
CA GLU A 38 10.34 -6.86 -10.83
C GLU A 38 11.39 -6.45 -11.88
N VAL A 39 11.35 -5.19 -12.37
CA VAL A 39 12.39 -4.67 -13.27
C VAL A 39 13.75 -4.73 -12.60
N ILE A 40 13.87 -4.24 -11.38
CA ILE A 40 15.13 -4.24 -10.61
C ILE A 40 15.59 -5.69 -10.37
N ARG A 41 14.71 -6.54 -9.87
CA ARG A 41 15.03 -7.93 -9.53
C ARG A 41 15.48 -8.76 -10.73
N ARG A 42 14.96 -8.47 -11.92
CA ARG A 42 15.31 -9.16 -13.19
C ARG A 42 16.37 -8.46 -13.99
N SER A 43 16.89 -7.34 -13.50
CA SER A 43 17.90 -6.59 -14.22
C SER A 43 19.17 -7.43 -14.43
N LYS A 44 19.67 -7.42 -15.66
CA LYS A 44 20.97 -7.96 -16.00
C LYS A 44 22.09 -6.90 -15.89
N ARG A 45 21.70 -5.64 -15.66
CA ARG A 45 22.62 -4.51 -15.52
C ARG A 45 23.06 -4.31 -14.08
N LEU A 46 22.27 -4.83 -13.13
CA LEU A 46 22.61 -4.76 -11.71
C LEU A 46 23.74 -5.74 -11.41
N PRO A 47 24.88 -5.27 -10.88
CA PRO A 47 25.97 -6.14 -10.47
C PRO A 47 25.48 -7.13 -9.39
N ALA A 48 25.96 -8.39 -9.47
CA ALA A 48 25.57 -9.41 -8.51
C ALA A 48 26.00 -9.08 -7.06
N ASP A 49 27.05 -8.27 -6.92
CA ASP A 49 27.61 -7.78 -5.67
C ASP A 49 27.16 -6.36 -5.30
N TYR A 50 26.13 -5.81 -6.00
CA TYR A 50 25.60 -4.49 -5.68
C TYR A 50 25.08 -4.46 -4.24
N ASP A 51 25.66 -3.59 -3.43
CA ASP A 51 25.35 -3.51 -2.00
C ASP A 51 24.20 -2.55 -1.71
N MET A 52 23.12 -3.08 -1.15
CA MET A 52 21.91 -2.35 -0.75
C MET A 52 21.82 -2.15 0.78
N SER A 53 22.90 -2.37 1.52
CA SER A 53 22.92 -2.20 2.99
C SER A 53 22.62 -0.77 3.45
N HIS A 54 22.76 0.21 2.54
CA HIS A 54 22.47 1.63 2.80
C HIS A 54 20.97 1.95 2.87
N MET A 55 20.12 1.02 2.47
CA MET A 55 18.67 1.24 2.48
C MET A 55 18.12 1.24 3.90
N LEU A 56 17.22 2.19 4.18
CA LEU A 56 16.51 2.32 5.46
C LEU A 56 15.06 1.88 5.37
N ALA A 57 14.46 1.99 4.18
CA ALA A 57 13.09 1.55 3.92
C ALA A 57 12.94 1.15 2.46
N ILE A 58 12.20 0.09 2.22
CA ILE A 58 11.78 -0.37 0.90
C ILE A 58 10.38 -0.96 0.99
N GLY A 59 9.52 -0.55 0.10
CA GLY A 59 8.16 -1.06 0.06
C GLY A 59 7.48 -0.74 -1.26
N ALA A 60 6.31 -1.30 -1.45
CA ALA A 60 5.48 -0.97 -2.60
C ALA A 60 4.02 -0.79 -2.21
N GLY A 61 3.30 -0.11 -3.08
CA GLY A 61 1.87 0.11 -3.00
C GLY A 61 1.20 -0.08 -4.36
N CYS A 62 -0.05 0.33 -4.47
CA CYS A 62 -0.89 0.30 -5.68
C CYS A 62 -1.41 -1.07 -6.10
N GLU A 63 -0.69 -2.16 -5.87
CA GLU A 63 -1.11 -3.53 -6.21
C GLU A 63 -0.73 -4.49 -5.08
N ALA A 64 -1.51 -5.56 -4.95
CA ALA A 64 -1.21 -6.61 -3.98
C ALA A 64 -0.07 -7.52 -4.45
N PHE A 65 0.84 -7.83 -3.54
CA PHE A 65 1.84 -8.88 -3.73
C PHE A 65 1.31 -10.21 -3.22
N ASN A 66 1.50 -11.27 -4.00
CA ASN A 66 1.29 -12.61 -3.47
C ASN A 66 2.55 -13.09 -2.72
N ASN A 67 2.39 -14.12 -1.89
CA ASN A 67 3.48 -14.67 -1.07
C ASN A 67 4.73 -15.08 -1.87
N LYS A 68 4.56 -15.57 -3.09
CA LYS A 68 5.68 -15.97 -3.93
C LYS A 68 6.49 -14.74 -4.37
N GLN A 69 5.78 -13.67 -4.74
CA GLN A 69 6.43 -12.42 -5.12
C GLN A 69 7.16 -11.82 -3.92
N LEU A 70 6.54 -11.78 -2.75
CA LEU A 70 7.17 -11.28 -1.51
C LEU A 70 8.45 -12.07 -1.18
N ARG A 71 8.39 -13.41 -1.20
CA ARG A 71 9.59 -14.23 -0.96
C ARG A 71 10.70 -13.96 -1.96
N ASN A 72 10.38 -13.85 -3.25
CA ASN A 72 11.37 -13.56 -4.28
C ASN A 72 12.04 -12.19 -4.06
N VAL A 73 11.28 -11.19 -3.61
CA VAL A 73 11.84 -9.86 -3.30
C VAL A 73 12.73 -9.93 -2.07
N GLU A 74 12.30 -10.61 -1.01
CA GLU A 74 13.10 -10.74 0.21
C GLU A 74 14.42 -11.52 -0.04
N GLU A 75 14.39 -12.57 -0.85
CA GLU A 75 15.58 -13.29 -1.27
C GLU A 75 16.53 -12.40 -2.06
N PHE A 76 16.00 -11.63 -3.01
CA PHE A 76 16.79 -10.67 -3.77
C PHE A 76 17.43 -9.61 -2.85
N LEU A 77 16.68 -9.03 -1.92
CA LEU A 77 17.22 -8.05 -0.97
C LEU A 77 18.35 -8.62 -0.13
N LYS A 78 18.19 -9.86 0.37
CA LYS A 78 19.23 -10.56 1.14
C LYS A 78 20.50 -10.81 0.32
N GLN A 79 20.37 -11.20 -0.96
CA GLN A 79 21.51 -11.39 -1.86
C GLN A 79 22.31 -10.10 -2.07
N HIS A 80 21.67 -8.94 -1.89
CA HIS A 80 22.28 -7.61 -2.01
C HIS A 80 22.55 -6.93 -0.65
N ASN A 81 22.75 -7.71 0.42
CA ASN A 81 23.05 -7.23 1.78
C ASN A 81 21.96 -6.35 2.42
N CYS A 82 20.74 -6.35 1.89
CA CYS A 82 19.63 -5.62 2.46
C CYS A 82 18.84 -6.53 3.41
N ASN A 83 18.93 -6.27 4.71
CA ASN A 83 18.22 -7.03 5.75
C ASN A 83 16.85 -6.43 6.09
N LEU A 84 16.37 -5.49 5.29
CA LEU A 84 15.05 -4.91 5.47
C LEU A 84 13.99 -5.92 5.05
N ARG A 85 12.85 -5.88 5.74
CA ARG A 85 11.64 -6.54 5.27
C ARG A 85 11.00 -5.67 4.20
N PHE A 86 10.59 -6.31 3.12
CA PHE A 86 9.77 -5.64 2.13
C PHE A 86 8.36 -5.45 2.68
N THR A 87 7.81 -4.26 2.52
CA THR A 87 6.52 -3.89 3.09
C THR A 87 5.52 -3.49 2.00
N ALA A 88 4.25 -3.79 2.22
CA ALA A 88 3.17 -3.34 1.36
C ALA A 88 2.23 -2.44 2.18
N GLY A 89 1.87 -1.28 1.64
CA GLY A 89 0.84 -0.41 2.19
C GLY A 89 -0.47 -0.55 1.41
N TYR A 90 -1.55 -0.08 2.02
CA TYR A 90 -2.87 0.00 1.39
C TYR A 90 -3.31 1.45 1.28
N GLY A 91 -3.94 1.77 0.17
CA GLY A 91 -4.49 3.09 -0.08
C GLY A 91 -5.02 3.24 -1.49
N SER A 92 -5.58 4.38 -1.77
CA SER A 92 -6.11 4.74 -3.08
C SER A 92 -6.13 6.26 -3.25
N SER A 93 -6.35 6.74 -4.46
CA SER A 93 -6.52 8.18 -4.72
C SER A 93 -7.68 8.76 -3.92
N GLU A 94 -8.75 7.98 -3.74
CA GLU A 94 -9.94 8.36 -2.97
C GLU A 94 -9.67 8.47 -1.46
N ALA A 95 -8.63 7.81 -0.96
CA ALA A 95 -8.17 7.86 0.43
C ALA A 95 -7.01 8.86 0.66
N GLY A 96 -6.66 9.65 -0.36
CA GLY A 96 -5.57 10.61 -0.30
C GLY A 96 -4.19 9.99 -0.37
N SER A 97 -4.02 8.84 -1.03
CA SER A 97 -2.82 8.03 -1.21
C SER A 97 -2.74 6.85 -0.23
N ASN A 98 -1.81 6.84 0.72
CA ASN A 98 -1.66 5.74 1.68
C ASN A 98 -2.63 5.90 2.86
N ALA A 99 -3.44 4.88 3.11
CA ALA A 99 -4.33 4.82 4.27
C ALA A 99 -3.73 3.98 5.40
N THR A 100 -2.77 3.09 5.08
CA THR A 100 -2.05 2.30 6.08
C THR A 100 -0.55 2.48 5.99
N LEU A 101 0.13 2.23 7.10
CA LEU A 101 1.58 2.22 7.21
C LEU A 101 2.02 0.82 7.69
N PRO A 102 2.85 0.11 6.90
CA PRO A 102 3.44 -1.13 7.37
C PRO A 102 4.41 -0.83 8.52
N MET A 103 4.24 -1.52 9.64
CA MET A 103 5.07 -1.32 10.84
C MET A 103 5.64 -2.63 11.36
N ALA A 104 6.91 -2.60 11.75
CA ALA A 104 7.45 -3.63 12.64
C ALA A 104 6.80 -3.49 14.04
N PRO A 105 6.54 -4.58 14.78
CA PRO A 105 7.05 -5.93 14.57
C PRO A 105 6.10 -6.87 13.80
N PHE A 106 5.03 -6.35 13.23
CA PHE A 106 4.02 -7.19 12.60
C PHE A 106 4.60 -8.02 11.45
N PRO A 107 4.35 -9.34 11.45
CA PRO A 107 4.90 -10.21 10.41
C PRO A 107 4.28 -9.88 9.06
N VAL A 108 5.10 -9.85 8.02
CA VAL A 108 4.61 -9.82 6.64
C VAL A 108 3.94 -11.17 6.38
N ARG A 109 2.61 -11.17 6.38
CA ARG A 109 1.77 -12.32 6.01
C ARG A 109 0.96 -11.93 4.78
N ASP A 110 0.40 -12.92 4.09
CA ASP A 110 -0.52 -12.70 3.00
C ASP A 110 -1.56 -11.64 3.38
N GLY A 111 -1.61 -10.58 2.57
CA GLY A 111 -2.57 -9.52 2.73
C GLY A 111 -2.32 -8.52 3.84
N ASN A 112 -1.27 -8.69 4.68
CA ASN A 112 -0.90 -7.68 5.67
C ASN A 112 -0.45 -6.39 4.98
N VAL A 113 -1.18 -5.32 5.19
CA VAL A 113 -0.88 -3.98 4.63
C VAL A 113 -0.61 -2.93 5.70
N GLY A 114 -0.42 -3.36 6.95
CA GLY A 114 -0.05 -2.49 8.07
C GLY A 114 -1.23 -1.96 8.88
N VAL A 115 -0.95 -0.92 9.65
CA VAL A 115 -1.93 -0.27 10.54
C VAL A 115 -2.42 1.05 9.94
N PRO A 116 -3.61 1.52 10.30
CA PRO A 116 -4.11 2.82 9.85
C PRO A 116 -3.13 3.95 10.14
N MET A 117 -2.96 4.86 9.19
CA MET A 117 -2.17 6.08 9.38
C MET A 117 -2.85 7.04 10.36
N ILE A 118 -2.06 7.95 10.93
CA ILE A 118 -2.56 9.04 11.79
C ILE A 118 -3.67 9.79 11.04
N HIS A 119 -4.79 10.01 11.73
CA HIS A 119 -6.01 10.65 11.23
C HIS A 119 -6.85 9.81 10.24
N SER A 120 -6.42 8.60 9.87
CA SER A 120 -7.25 7.66 9.11
C SER A 120 -7.93 6.69 10.06
N VAL A 121 -9.24 6.58 9.97
CA VAL A 121 -10.01 5.54 10.65
C VAL A 121 -10.43 4.53 9.59
N ILE A 122 -10.10 3.27 9.83
CA ILE A 122 -10.46 2.16 8.96
C ILE A 122 -11.31 1.18 9.77
N SER A 123 -12.46 0.84 9.23
CA SER A 123 -13.36 -0.18 9.80
C SER A 123 -13.82 -1.14 8.71
N ILE A 124 -14.25 -2.30 9.14
CA ILE A 124 -14.75 -3.35 8.25
C ILE A 124 -16.26 -3.42 8.39
N PHE A 125 -16.96 -3.30 7.27
CA PHE A 125 -18.42 -3.36 7.24
C PHE A 125 -18.90 -4.56 6.44
N LYS A 126 -20.08 -5.06 6.77
CA LYS A 126 -20.76 -6.06 5.97
C LYS A 126 -21.08 -5.42 4.59
N PRO A 127 -20.63 -6.04 3.49
CA PRO A 127 -20.76 -5.45 2.15
C PRO A 127 -22.19 -4.99 1.84
N GLY A 128 -22.31 -3.76 1.34
CA GLY A 128 -23.59 -3.13 1.00
C GLY A 128 -24.43 -2.70 2.18
N THR A 129 -23.90 -2.67 3.39
CA THR A 129 -24.61 -2.24 4.61
C THR A 129 -23.76 -1.26 5.42
N GLN A 130 -24.33 -0.71 6.51
CA GLN A 130 -23.61 0.07 7.52
C GLN A 130 -23.37 -0.73 8.82
N GLU A 131 -23.46 -2.06 8.75
CA GLU A 131 -23.20 -2.95 9.88
C GLU A 131 -21.67 -3.15 10.01
N GLU A 132 -21.08 -2.58 11.07
CA GLU A 132 -19.66 -2.77 11.38
C GLU A 132 -19.41 -4.19 11.90
N LEU A 133 -18.37 -4.83 11.37
CA LEU A 133 -17.99 -6.20 11.73
C LEU A 133 -16.88 -6.18 12.81
N THR A 134 -16.83 -7.25 13.58
CA THR A 134 -15.81 -7.46 14.60
C THR A 134 -14.47 -7.87 13.98
N TYR A 135 -13.39 -7.80 14.78
CA TYR A 135 -12.06 -8.25 14.38
C TYR A 135 -12.05 -9.66 13.79
N ASN A 136 -11.11 -9.88 12.88
CA ASN A 136 -10.90 -11.15 12.19
C ASN A 136 -12.10 -11.63 11.33
N THR A 137 -13.08 -10.75 11.09
CA THR A 137 -14.24 -11.04 10.24
C THR A 137 -14.08 -10.33 8.89
N PRO A 138 -14.04 -11.07 7.77
CA PRO A 138 -13.94 -10.46 6.44
C PRO A 138 -15.18 -9.64 6.07
N GLY A 139 -14.93 -8.45 5.47
CA GLY A 139 -15.98 -7.57 5.00
C GLY A 139 -15.40 -6.47 4.10
N GLU A 140 -16.19 -5.48 3.77
CA GLU A 140 -15.75 -4.32 2.99
C GLU A 140 -14.89 -3.40 3.84
N ILE A 141 -13.74 -3.02 3.32
CA ILE A 141 -12.86 -2.03 3.92
C ILE A 141 -13.47 -0.65 3.68
N CYS A 142 -13.83 0.04 4.76
CA CYS A 142 -14.32 1.41 4.69
C CYS A 142 -13.42 2.35 5.47
N MET A 143 -13.35 3.60 5.02
CA MET A 143 -12.43 4.59 5.59
C MET A 143 -13.11 5.93 5.82
N THR A 144 -12.70 6.61 6.89
CA THR A 144 -13.07 8.00 7.13
C THR A 144 -11.86 8.78 7.66
N GLY A 145 -11.84 10.08 7.41
CA GLY A 145 -10.77 10.95 7.85
C GLY A 145 -10.50 12.08 6.84
N PRO A 146 -9.60 13.00 7.17
CA PRO A 146 -9.35 14.20 6.35
C PRO A 146 -8.69 13.89 4.99
N GLY A 147 -8.12 12.69 4.80
CA GLY A 147 -7.57 12.26 3.52
C GLY A 147 -8.60 11.74 2.51
N VAL A 148 -9.84 11.49 2.96
CA VAL A 148 -10.89 10.99 2.07
C VAL A 148 -11.31 12.09 1.08
N MET A 149 -11.44 11.71 -0.19
CA MET A 149 -11.84 12.62 -1.28
C MET A 149 -13.16 13.33 -1.00
N LEU A 150 -13.38 14.44 -1.62
CA LEU A 150 -14.67 15.16 -1.57
C LEU A 150 -15.72 14.55 -2.49
N GLY A 151 -15.30 13.83 -3.51
CA GLY A 151 -16.17 13.15 -4.47
C GLY A 151 -15.52 12.97 -5.83
N TYR A 152 -16.27 12.34 -6.72
CA TYR A 152 -15.96 12.22 -8.14
C TYR A 152 -16.69 13.32 -8.94
N ASP A 153 -16.30 13.52 -10.18
CA ASP A 153 -16.99 14.45 -11.10
C ASP A 153 -18.46 14.04 -11.35
N ARG A 154 -18.74 12.73 -11.26
CA ARG A 154 -20.12 12.21 -11.39
C ARG A 154 -20.76 12.05 -10.01
N PRO A 155 -21.88 12.77 -9.72
CA PRO A 155 -22.53 12.71 -8.41
C PRO A 155 -23.03 11.30 -8.02
N GLU A 156 -23.50 10.52 -8.98
CA GLU A 156 -23.96 9.15 -8.74
C GLU A 156 -22.83 8.20 -8.32
N ALA A 157 -21.61 8.40 -8.86
CA ALA A 157 -20.43 7.66 -8.43
C ALA A 157 -20.00 8.06 -7.01
N THR A 158 -20.09 9.36 -6.72
CA THR A 158 -19.83 9.89 -5.37
C THR A 158 -20.78 9.27 -4.34
N ALA A 159 -22.09 9.27 -4.63
CA ALA A 159 -23.10 8.73 -3.72
C ALA A 159 -22.94 7.23 -3.44
N LYS A 160 -22.36 6.48 -4.38
CA LYS A 160 -22.03 5.06 -4.17
C LYS A 160 -20.79 4.87 -3.29
N ALA A 161 -19.79 5.72 -3.47
CA ALA A 161 -18.50 5.58 -2.78
C ALA A 161 -18.49 6.26 -1.40
N LEU A 162 -19.17 7.39 -1.25
CA LEU A 162 -19.22 8.17 -0.01
C LEU A 162 -20.61 8.09 0.59
N GLN A 163 -20.71 7.50 1.78
CA GLN A 163 -21.97 7.33 2.49
C GLN A 163 -21.89 7.92 3.89
N VAL A 164 -22.92 8.63 4.31
CA VAL A 164 -23.04 9.10 5.69
C VAL A 164 -23.61 7.96 6.52
N HIS A 165 -22.87 7.52 7.54
CA HIS A 165 -23.29 6.46 8.45
C HIS A 165 -24.04 7.02 9.66
N ALA A 166 -24.57 6.11 10.50
CA ALA A 166 -25.33 6.47 11.70
C ALA A 166 -24.50 7.25 12.74
N ASP A 167 -23.16 7.17 12.67
CA ASP A 167 -22.24 7.95 13.50
C ASP A 167 -22.07 9.41 13.04
N GLY A 168 -22.76 9.79 11.98
CA GLY A 168 -22.71 11.14 11.38
C GLY A 168 -21.45 11.42 10.54
N LYS A 169 -20.56 10.44 10.38
CA LYS A 169 -19.36 10.60 9.54
C LYS A 169 -19.61 10.11 8.12
N THR A 170 -18.88 10.72 7.19
CA THR A 170 -18.82 10.23 5.81
C THR A 170 -17.77 9.15 5.71
N TRP A 171 -18.19 7.98 5.28
CA TRP A 171 -17.33 6.83 5.04
C TRP A 171 -17.12 6.57 3.56
N LEU A 172 -15.88 6.35 3.16
CA LEU A 172 -15.51 5.86 1.84
C LEU A 172 -15.67 4.34 1.81
N HIS A 173 -16.58 3.84 1.01
CA HIS A 173 -16.75 2.45 0.67
C HIS A 173 -15.80 2.09 -0.46
N THR A 174 -14.73 1.32 -0.15
CA THR A 174 -13.65 1.08 -1.10
C THR A 174 -13.98 0.02 -2.14
N GLY A 175 -14.92 -0.86 -1.85
CA GLY A 175 -15.20 -2.06 -2.64
C GLY A 175 -14.14 -3.15 -2.50
N ASP A 176 -13.11 -2.95 -1.69
CA ASP A 176 -12.10 -3.96 -1.39
C ASP A 176 -12.51 -4.78 -0.18
N ILE A 177 -12.18 -6.06 -0.19
CA ILE A 177 -12.48 -6.99 0.90
C ILE A 177 -11.24 -7.24 1.74
N GLY A 178 -11.43 -7.20 3.06
CA GLY A 178 -10.37 -7.45 4.02
C GLY A 178 -10.91 -7.65 5.42
N TYR A 179 -10.01 -7.71 6.39
CA TYR A 179 -10.36 -7.76 7.80
C TYR A 179 -9.33 -7.01 8.65
N MET A 180 -9.75 -6.56 9.81
CA MET A 180 -8.88 -5.99 10.83
C MET A 180 -8.59 -7.04 11.89
N SER A 181 -7.31 -7.24 12.24
CA SER A 181 -6.94 -8.10 13.36
C SER A 181 -7.14 -7.39 14.71
N GLU A 182 -7.13 -8.14 15.81
CA GLU A 182 -7.20 -7.60 17.17
C GLU A 182 -6.05 -6.65 17.50
N ASP A 183 -4.90 -6.83 16.84
CA ASP A 183 -3.72 -5.96 16.96
C ASP A 183 -3.85 -4.67 16.13
N GLY A 184 -4.98 -4.45 15.45
CA GLY A 184 -5.20 -3.27 14.60
C GLY A 184 -4.50 -3.31 13.25
N VAL A 185 -4.07 -4.49 12.80
CA VAL A 185 -3.45 -4.68 11.47
C VAL A 185 -4.52 -4.97 10.43
N LEU A 186 -4.49 -4.22 9.33
CA LEU A 186 -5.36 -4.47 8.18
C LEU A 186 -4.78 -5.57 7.28
N TYR A 187 -5.64 -6.51 6.90
CA TYR A 187 -5.37 -7.55 5.93
C TYR A 187 -6.31 -7.40 4.74
N THR A 188 -5.76 -7.25 3.54
CA THR A 188 -6.53 -7.28 2.29
C THR A 188 -6.62 -8.72 1.78
N MET A 189 -7.78 -9.11 1.27
CA MET A 189 -8.01 -10.47 0.74
C MET A 189 -8.14 -10.46 -0.77
N THR A 190 -9.17 -9.80 -1.27
CA THR A 190 -9.44 -9.65 -2.69
C THR A 190 -10.05 -8.28 -2.94
N ARG A 191 -9.89 -7.80 -4.16
CA ARG A 191 -10.74 -6.70 -4.60
C ARG A 191 -12.12 -7.28 -4.86
N GLY A 192 -13.10 -6.88 -4.09
CA GLY A 192 -14.50 -7.15 -4.39
C GLY A 192 -14.81 -6.65 -5.79
N ALA A 193 -15.82 -7.20 -6.47
CA ALA A 193 -16.30 -6.65 -7.73
C ALA A 193 -16.71 -5.20 -7.48
N SER A 194 -15.78 -4.30 -7.74
CA SER A 194 -16.00 -2.88 -7.47
C SER A 194 -17.06 -2.36 -8.45
N PRO A 195 -18.16 -1.76 -8.00
CA PRO A 195 -19.13 -1.13 -8.88
C PRO A 195 -18.59 0.10 -9.61
N ARG A 196 -17.29 0.39 -9.48
CA ARG A 196 -16.67 1.63 -10.00
C ARG A 196 -16.40 1.64 -11.50
N PHE A 197 -16.42 0.47 -12.16
CA PHE A 197 -16.12 0.33 -13.59
C PHE A 197 -17.18 -0.49 -14.34
N GLY A 198 -18.45 -0.22 -14.08
CA GLY A 198 -19.57 -0.69 -14.87
C GLY A 198 -20.20 0.45 -15.66
#